data_1eeef3293c8566edc13a3e596931a196
#
_entry.id   1eeef3293c8566edc13a3e596931a196
#
_cell.length_a   1.000
_cell.length_b   1.000
_cell.length_c   1.000
_cell.angle_alpha   90.00
_cell.angle_beta   90.00
_cell.angle_gamma   90.00
#
_symmetry.space_group_name_H-M   'P 1'
#
loop_
_entity.id
_entity.type
_entity.pdbx_description
1 polymer ?
#
loop_
_entity_poly.entity_id
_entity_poly.type
_entity_poly.pdbx_seq_one_letter_code
_entity_poly.pdbx_strand_id
1 'polypeptide(L)'
;MEYFWYILAALAAGVGTGLAGLSAATVMVPILIVLCPSFAGETGAYHATAIALASDILGSAVTTAIYIRHKNIDLRRGWLMLVCVLSMCVAGSIAAWHAGHVVLGTFSLFLCVGIGVRFLLKPDTQRADPVEKGARLDWKGIAISLFFGLTIGFGTGFVGSGGGMMMLVVFTAFLGMSRKSAVGISTLIMTFTALIAFASHAMIDPAIVFERWDVLLICMAVETAASIVSARFANRVSGRAVGLATGWVLTILGIVMLALHYREALAAWTLGADILACFGKYLIYLAICLVILLLARWMFPIGPELWRKLLHFVAYSSSLCMMAVSGSWAVSTLCCLIFAAVVYPMLRAAESWQGYGALFNQRHPGEIKVSLLLLFCSHAGLIAVCWGFFHKPWIAAAAILAWGVGDTMAALIGKKYGKRHIHLPHADPKKTWEGTGAMALSAFLACFGALMVSSPYPLWLSLLLSVAAAPLAAYIELISHGGHDTFTVASAAAALMLLLTAWM
;
A
#
# COMPACT_ATOMS: atom_id res chain seq x y z
N MET A 1 -33.44 -4.72 12.45
CA MET A 1 -32.50 -5.26 11.45
C MET A 1 -31.04 -4.93 11.76
N GLU A 2 -30.73 -3.78 12.33
CA GLU A 2 -29.32 -3.39 12.61
C GLU A 2 -28.61 -4.30 13.60
N TYR A 3 -29.26 -4.78 14.66
CA TYR A 3 -28.66 -5.72 15.61
C TYR A 3 -28.12 -7.01 14.96
N PHE A 4 -28.72 -7.44 13.85
CA PHE A 4 -28.18 -8.57 13.08
C PHE A 4 -26.79 -8.25 12.54
N TRP A 5 -26.59 -7.06 12.02
CA TRP A 5 -25.28 -6.63 11.48
C TRP A 5 -24.25 -6.44 12.59
N TYR A 6 -24.66 -5.95 13.78
CA TYR A 6 -23.77 -5.85 14.94
C TYR A 6 -23.26 -7.21 15.38
N ILE A 7 -24.18 -8.19 15.50
CA ILE A 7 -23.83 -9.56 15.87
C ILE A 7 -22.93 -10.20 14.81
N LEU A 8 -23.27 -10.04 13.53
CA LEU A 8 -22.47 -10.60 12.43
C LEU A 8 -21.07 -10.01 12.39
N ALA A 9 -20.95 -8.70 12.55
CA ALA A 9 -19.67 -7.99 12.57
C ALA A 9 -18.80 -8.44 13.75
N ALA A 10 -19.38 -8.53 14.94
CA ALA A 10 -18.69 -8.97 16.14
C ALA A 10 -18.26 -10.44 16.07
N LEU A 11 -19.11 -11.30 15.49
CA LEU A 11 -18.81 -12.73 15.30
C LEU A 11 -17.64 -12.91 14.32
N ALA A 12 -17.68 -12.22 13.19
CA ALA A 12 -16.61 -12.24 12.19
C ALA A 12 -15.30 -11.69 12.74
N ALA A 13 -15.37 -10.59 13.52
CA ALA A 13 -14.23 -10.00 14.22
C ALA A 13 -13.62 -10.99 15.21
N GLY A 14 -14.41 -11.60 16.10
CA GLY A 14 -13.91 -12.54 17.08
C GLY A 14 -13.29 -13.80 16.48
N VAL A 15 -13.83 -14.28 15.35
CA VAL A 15 -13.18 -15.34 14.58
C VAL A 15 -11.81 -14.90 14.09
N GLY A 16 -11.69 -13.70 13.56
CA GLY A 16 -10.42 -13.11 13.11
C GLY A 16 -9.42 -12.91 14.23
N THR A 17 -9.85 -12.37 15.36
CA THR A 17 -9.02 -12.12 16.55
C THR A 17 -8.45 -13.44 17.11
N GLY A 18 -9.27 -14.45 17.29
CA GLY A 18 -8.84 -15.71 17.86
C GLY A 18 -7.99 -16.58 16.92
N LEU A 19 -8.30 -16.61 15.61
CA LEU A 19 -7.56 -17.41 14.63
C LEU A 19 -6.19 -16.80 14.27
N ALA A 20 -6.16 -15.50 14.01
CA ALA A 20 -5.02 -14.84 13.39
C ALA A 20 -4.49 -13.63 14.16
N GLY A 21 -5.07 -13.29 15.31
CA GLY A 21 -4.70 -12.09 16.05
C GLY A 21 -5.05 -10.81 15.30
N LEU A 22 -6.14 -10.83 14.53
CA LEU A 22 -6.66 -9.62 13.87
C LEU A 22 -7.30 -8.70 14.90
N SER A 23 -7.16 -7.40 14.71
CA SER A 23 -7.98 -6.44 15.45
C SER A 23 -9.44 -6.52 14.96
N ALA A 24 -10.38 -6.43 15.90
CA ALA A 24 -11.80 -6.40 15.60
C ALA A 24 -12.15 -5.29 14.61
N ALA A 25 -11.52 -4.15 14.74
CA ALA A 25 -11.78 -3.00 13.87
C ALA A 25 -11.47 -3.29 12.39
N THR A 26 -10.55 -4.19 12.07
CA THR A 26 -10.26 -4.58 10.68
C THR A 26 -11.48 -5.17 9.97
N VAL A 27 -12.35 -5.86 10.72
CA VAL A 27 -13.53 -6.55 10.18
C VAL A 27 -14.82 -5.80 10.54
N MET A 28 -14.93 -5.36 11.79
CA MET A 28 -16.16 -4.76 12.35
C MET A 28 -16.43 -3.38 11.78
N VAL A 29 -15.40 -2.51 11.71
CA VAL A 29 -15.57 -1.12 11.23
C VAL A 29 -16.13 -1.07 9.81
N PRO A 30 -15.57 -1.79 8.81
CA PRO A 30 -16.16 -1.86 7.47
C PRO A 30 -17.63 -2.26 7.46
N ILE A 31 -17.99 -3.28 8.23
CA ILE A 31 -19.38 -3.80 8.28
C ILE A 31 -20.31 -2.75 8.89
N LEU A 32 -19.92 -2.15 10.00
CA LEU A 32 -20.74 -1.14 10.69
C LEU A 32 -20.96 0.10 9.83
N ILE A 33 -19.91 0.64 9.20
CA ILE A 33 -20.01 1.85 8.37
C ILE A 33 -20.90 1.61 7.13
N VAL A 34 -20.78 0.45 6.49
CA VAL A 34 -21.41 0.20 5.19
C VAL A 34 -22.85 -0.33 5.35
N LEU A 35 -23.11 -1.17 6.36
CA LEU A 35 -24.39 -1.88 6.50
C LEU A 35 -25.31 -1.34 7.60
N CYS A 36 -24.79 -0.46 8.47
CA CYS A 36 -25.59 0.08 9.58
C CYS A 36 -25.85 1.58 9.39
N PRO A 37 -27.07 2.00 9.03
CA PRO A 37 -27.40 3.42 8.86
C PRO A 37 -27.11 4.29 10.08
N SER A 38 -27.15 3.74 11.28
CA SER A 38 -26.79 4.45 12.51
C SER A 38 -25.33 4.90 12.60
N PHE A 39 -24.45 4.41 11.70
CA PHE A 39 -23.06 4.84 11.58
C PHE A 39 -22.78 5.68 10.32
N ALA A 40 -23.82 6.15 9.62
CA ALA A 40 -23.67 6.97 8.40
C ALA A 40 -23.38 8.46 8.67
N GLY A 41 -23.48 8.94 9.92
CA GLY A 41 -23.22 10.33 10.31
C GLY A 41 -21.75 10.72 10.29
N GLU A 42 -21.44 12.01 10.47
CA GLU A 42 -20.07 12.56 10.45
C GLU A 42 -19.13 11.89 11.47
N THR A 43 -19.64 11.49 12.63
CA THR A 43 -18.88 10.77 13.67
C THR A 43 -18.99 9.25 13.58
N GLY A 44 -19.75 8.72 12.60
CA GLY A 44 -20.09 7.30 12.54
C GLY A 44 -18.87 6.37 12.43
N ALA A 45 -17.88 6.70 11.62
CA ALA A 45 -16.65 5.91 11.51
C ALA A 45 -15.83 5.95 12.82
N TYR A 46 -15.83 7.08 13.52
CA TYR A 46 -15.16 7.24 14.80
C TYR A 46 -15.82 6.38 15.88
N HIS A 47 -17.17 6.40 15.95
CA HIS A 47 -17.94 5.56 16.88
C HIS A 47 -17.78 4.07 16.56
N ALA A 48 -17.83 3.67 15.28
CA ALA A 48 -17.61 2.30 14.86
C ALA A 48 -16.21 1.80 15.26
N THR A 49 -15.18 2.65 15.11
CA THR A 49 -13.81 2.35 15.53
C THR A 49 -13.73 2.17 17.05
N ALA A 50 -14.35 3.04 17.82
CA ALA A 50 -14.33 2.94 19.27
C ALA A 50 -15.06 1.69 19.79
N ILE A 51 -16.22 1.32 19.21
CA ILE A 51 -16.96 0.10 19.58
C ILE A 51 -16.11 -1.14 19.25
N ALA A 52 -15.46 -1.15 18.10
CA ALA A 52 -14.57 -2.24 17.72
C ALA A 52 -13.35 -2.36 18.66
N LEU A 53 -12.75 -1.25 19.05
CA LEU A 53 -11.66 -1.23 20.04
C LEU A 53 -12.13 -1.73 21.42
N ALA A 54 -13.31 -1.32 21.88
CA ALA A 54 -13.88 -1.83 23.12
C ALA A 54 -14.06 -3.35 23.10
N SER A 55 -14.56 -3.87 21.98
CA SER A 55 -14.75 -5.31 21.76
C SER A 55 -13.41 -6.05 21.77
N ASP A 56 -12.37 -5.48 21.14
CA ASP A 56 -11.01 -6.04 21.12
C ASP A 56 -10.40 -6.19 22.51
N ILE A 57 -10.77 -5.38 23.50
CA ILE A 57 -10.22 -5.50 24.87
C ILE A 57 -10.43 -6.91 25.42
N LEU A 58 -11.67 -7.37 25.43
CA LEU A 58 -12.00 -8.69 25.95
C LEU A 58 -11.62 -9.82 25.00
N GLY A 59 -11.85 -9.65 23.69
CA GLY A 59 -11.52 -10.64 22.67
C GLY A 59 -10.02 -10.98 22.63
N SER A 60 -9.18 -9.95 22.64
CA SER A 60 -7.73 -10.12 22.64
C SER A 60 -7.19 -10.60 23.99
N ALA A 61 -7.77 -10.14 25.11
CA ALA A 61 -7.37 -10.60 26.45
C ALA A 61 -7.59 -12.10 26.62
N VAL A 62 -8.77 -12.59 26.21
CA VAL A 62 -9.08 -14.03 26.28
C VAL A 62 -8.21 -14.83 25.33
N THR A 63 -8.01 -14.33 24.10
CA THR A 63 -7.08 -14.95 23.15
C THR A 63 -5.69 -15.03 23.74
N THR A 64 -5.17 -13.95 24.30
CA THR A 64 -3.88 -13.91 25.00
C THR A 64 -3.80 -14.95 26.11
N ALA A 65 -4.81 -15.06 26.97
CA ALA A 65 -4.85 -16.05 28.06
C ALA A 65 -4.77 -17.49 27.52
N ILE A 66 -5.41 -17.79 26.40
CA ILE A 66 -5.32 -19.10 25.73
C ILE A 66 -3.91 -19.35 25.21
N TYR A 67 -3.26 -18.36 24.57
CA TYR A 67 -1.89 -18.49 24.07
C TYR A 67 -0.84 -18.57 25.19
N ILE A 68 -1.06 -17.89 26.34
CA ILE A 68 -0.25 -18.07 27.56
C ILE A 68 -0.31 -19.52 28.06
N ARG A 69 -1.51 -20.08 28.19
CA ARG A 69 -1.69 -21.48 28.62
C ARG A 69 -0.97 -22.47 27.72
N HIS A 70 -0.84 -22.19 26.44
CA HIS A 70 -0.09 -22.97 25.47
C HIS A 70 1.39 -22.60 25.38
N LYS A 71 1.91 -21.77 26.30
CA LYS A 71 3.31 -21.29 26.34
C LYS A 71 3.78 -20.65 25.04
N ASN A 72 2.87 -19.98 24.32
CA ASN A 72 3.11 -19.33 23.03
C ASN A 72 3.22 -17.79 23.15
N ILE A 73 3.93 -17.29 24.16
CA ILE A 73 4.24 -15.85 24.33
C ILE A 73 5.74 -15.67 24.57
N ASP A 74 6.32 -14.63 23.94
CA ASP A 74 7.71 -14.20 24.13
C ASP A 74 7.75 -12.69 24.46
N LEU A 75 7.58 -12.40 25.75
CA LEU A 75 7.58 -11.02 26.26
C LEU A 75 8.90 -10.30 26.06
N ARG A 76 10.04 -11.02 26.10
CA ARG A 76 11.38 -10.38 25.97
C ARG A 76 11.59 -9.70 24.64
N ARG A 77 10.94 -10.19 23.58
CA ARG A 77 11.02 -9.62 22.24
C ARG A 77 9.91 -8.62 21.94
N GLY A 78 8.78 -8.70 22.66
CA GLY A 78 7.62 -7.85 22.40
C GLY A 78 7.55 -6.57 23.24
N TRP A 79 8.30 -6.45 24.36
CA TRP A 79 8.12 -5.36 25.30
C TRP A 79 8.39 -3.96 24.71
N LEU A 80 9.44 -3.86 23.88
CA LEU A 80 9.79 -2.59 23.24
C LEU A 80 8.71 -2.14 22.27
N MET A 81 8.21 -3.08 21.46
CA MET A 81 7.08 -2.85 20.57
C MET A 81 5.84 -2.40 21.36
N LEU A 82 5.55 -3.05 22.49
CA LEU A 82 4.43 -2.68 23.37
C LEU A 82 4.53 -1.21 23.80
N VAL A 83 5.67 -0.79 24.34
CA VAL A 83 5.87 0.61 24.81
C VAL A 83 5.70 1.60 23.67
N CYS A 84 6.29 1.34 22.51
CA CYS A 84 6.19 2.23 21.34
C CYS A 84 4.75 2.32 20.83
N VAL A 85 4.04 1.20 20.75
CA VAL A 85 2.65 1.18 20.28
C VAL A 85 1.74 1.94 21.25
N LEU A 86 1.89 1.75 22.55
CA LEU A 86 1.09 2.46 23.56
C LEU A 86 1.32 3.97 23.52
N SER A 87 2.56 4.41 23.36
CA SER A 87 2.91 5.85 23.37
C SER A 87 2.27 6.60 22.20
N MET A 88 2.17 5.99 21.01
CA MET A 88 1.61 6.65 19.83
C MET A 88 0.11 6.45 19.62
N CYS A 89 -0.49 5.54 20.39
CA CYS A 89 -1.92 5.22 20.25
C CYS A 89 -2.82 6.42 20.55
N VAL A 90 -2.50 7.18 21.60
CA VAL A 90 -3.25 8.41 21.97
C VAL A 90 -3.15 9.47 20.87
N ALA A 91 -1.95 9.68 20.32
CA ALA A 91 -1.75 10.63 19.23
C ALA A 91 -2.57 10.23 17.98
N GLY A 92 -2.64 8.94 17.67
CA GLY A 92 -3.49 8.41 16.59
C GLY A 92 -4.98 8.68 16.84
N SER A 93 -5.47 8.47 18.06
CA SER A 93 -6.89 8.72 18.42
C SER A 93 -7.28 10.20 18.28
N ILE A 94 -6.39 11.12 18.69
CA ILE A 94 -6.60 12.56 18.51
C ILE A 94 -6.62 12.93 17.01
N ALA A 95 -5.69 12.38 16.23
CA ALA A 95 -5.66 12.60 14.79
C ALA A 95 -6.92 12.05 14.08
N ALA A 96 -7.46 10.92 14.56
CA ALA A 96 -8.68 10.33 14.02
C ALA A 96 -9.91 11.25 14.17
N TRP A 97 -10.04 11.92 15.31
CA TRP A 97 -11.12 12.88 15.55
C TRP A 97 -11.12 14.03 14.54
N HIS A 98 -9.93 14.53 14.16
CA HIS A 98 -9.77 15.64 13.22
C HIS A 98 -9.80 15.23 11.75
N ALA A 99 -9.63 13.94 11.44
CA ALA A 99 -9.52 13.45 10.06
C ALA A 99 -10.86 13.36 9.32
N GLY A 100 -11.99 13.38 10.01
CA GLY A 100 -13.33 13.27 9.44
C GLY A 100 -13.72 11.85 9.03
N HIS A 101 -15.03 11.64 8.90
CA HIS A 101 -15.66 10.34 8.67
C HIS A 101 -15.20 9.64 7.37
N VAL A 102 -15.16 10.38 6.27
CA VAL A 102 -14.88 9.80 4.93
C VAL A 102 -13.47 9.21 4.85
N VAL A 103 -12.49 9.93 5.37
CA VAL A 103 -11.08 9.49 5.33
C VAL A 103 -10.88 8.24 6.18
N LEU A 104 -11.43 8.22 7.38
CA LEU A 104 -11.31 7.09 8.30
C LEU A 104 -11.96 5.82 7.73
N GLY A 105 -13.21 5.94 7.26
CA GLY A 105 -13.97 4.83 6.70
C GLY A 105 -13.31 4.23 5.46
N THR A 106 -12.98 5.07 4.50
CA THR A 106 -12.35 4.65 3.25
C THR A 106 -10.99 3.98 3.49
N PHE A 107 -10.16 4.54 4.37
CA PHE A 107 -8.86 3.96 4.70
C PHE A 107 -8.99 2.55 5.31
N SER A 108 -9.95 2.36 6.23
CA SER A 108 -10.23 1.05 6.83
C SER A 108 -10.60 -0.02 5.80
N LEU A 109 -11.43 0.34 4.80
CA LEU A 109 -11.83 -0.56 3.71
C LEU A 109 -10.63 -1.01 2.86
N PHE A 110 -9.78 -0.07 2.44
CA PHE A 110 -8.58 -0.38 1.67
C PHE A 110 -7.56 -1.19 2.47
N LEU A 111 -7.41 -0.91 3.75
CA LEU A 111 -6.54 -1.67 4.63
C LEU A 111 -6.99 -3.13 4.73
N CYS A 112 -8.29 -3.38 4.85
CA CYS A 112 -8.87 -4.72 4.90
C CYS A 112 -8.50 -5.54 3.64
N VAL A 113 -8.66 -4.96 2.44
CA VAL A 113 -8.27 -5.61 1.17
C VAL A 113 -6.75 -5.85 1.13
N GLY A 114 -5.96 -4.83 1.42
CA GLY A 114 -4.50 -4.90 1.34
C GLY A 114 -3.91 -5.98 2.25
N ILE A 115 -4.43 -6.10 3.45
CA ILE A 115 -4.05 -7.13 4.41
C ILE A 115 -4.49 -8.52 3.92
N GLY A 116 -5.73 -8.64 3.41
CA GLY A 116 -6.23 -9.89 2.86
C GLY A 116 -5.37 -10.41 1.71
N VAL A 117 -5.09 -9.58 0.73
CA VAL A 117 -4.21 -9.89 -0.42
C VAL A 117 -2.80 -10.29 0.07
N ARG A 118 -2.25 -9.58 1.05
CA ARG A 118 -0.94 -9.92 1.64
C ARG A 118 -0.90 -11.34 2.19
N PHE A 119 -1.98 -11.79 2.86
CA PHE A 119 -2.07 -13.16 3.37
C PHE A 119 -2.24 -14.20 2.28
N LEU A 120 -2.95 -13.89 1.19
CA LEU A 120 -3.06 -14.78 0.04
C LEU A 120 -1.72 -14.97 -0.68
N LEU A 121 -0.96 -13.88 -0.86
CA LEU A 121 0.33 -13.92 -1.54
C LEU A 121 1.43 -14.60 -0.70
N LYS A 122 1.40 -14.41 0.62
CA LYS A 122 2.37 -14.99 1.55
C LYS A 122 1.66 -15.57 2.78
N PRO A 123 0.99 -16.71 2.64
CA PRO A 123 0.26 -17.34 3.75
C PRO A 123 1.18 -17.86 4.85
N ASP A 124 2.42 -18.16 4.50
CA ASP A 124 3.46 -18.61 5.43
C ASP A 124 4.54 -17.53 5.52
N THR A 125 4.51 -16.75 6.60
CA THR A 125 5.44 -15.63 6.83
C THR A 125 6.62 -16.01 7.72
N GLN A 126 6.80 -17.30 8.03
CA GLN A 126 7.92 -17.74 8.86
C GLN A 126 9.25 -17.67 8.10
N ARG A 127 10.29 -17.16 8.76
CA ARG A 127 11.67 -17.43 8.36
C ARG A 127 11.92 -18.94 8.38
N ALA A 128 12.78 -19.42 7.47
CA ALA A 128 13.18 -20.83 7.43
C ALA A 128 13.76 -21.31 8.77
N ASP A 129 14.47 -20.45 9.48
CA ASP A 129 15.03 -20.71 10.82
C ASP A 129 14.44 -19.74 11.85
N PRO A 130 13.41 -20.15 12.62
CA PRO A 130 12.87 -19.33 13.69
C PRO A 130 13.91 -19.14 14.80
N VAL A 131 14.12 -17.90 15.23
CA VAL A 131 15.03 -17.60 16.33
C VAL A 131 14.50 -18.20 17.64
N GLU A 132 15.40 -18.74 18.46
CA GLU A 132 15.04 -19.34 19.76
C GLU A 132 14.23 -18.39 20.65
N LYS A 133 13.24 -18.94 21.37
CA LYS A 133 12.43 -18.18 22.33
C LYS A 133 13.33 -17.57 23.42
N GLY A 134 13.09 -16.30 23.73
CA GLY A 134 13.80 -15.60 24.80
C GLY A 134 15.15 -15.02 24.42
N ALA A 135 15.60 -15.15 23.16
CA ALA A 135 16.80 -14.45 22.68
C ALA A 135 16.63 -12.92 22.78
N ARG A 136 17.69 -12.22 23.17
CA ARG A 136 17.67 -10.75 23.25
C ARG A 136 17.53 -10.13 21.86
N LEU A 137 16.87 -8.97 21.80
CA LEU A 137 16.83 -8.14 20.58
C LEU A 137 18.23 -7.62 20.29
N ASP A 138 18.70 -7.84 19.07
CA ASP A 138 19.87 -7.18 18.53
C ASP A 138 19.56 -5.70 18.17
N TRP A 139 20.57 -4.94 17.81
CA TRP A 139 20.39 -3.53 17.41
C TRP A 139 19.39 -3.34 16.28
N LYS A 140 19.39 -4.24 15.29
CA LYS A 140 18.44 -4.23 14.19
C LYS A 140 17.01 -4.50 14.68
N GLY A 141 16.85 -5.46 15.58
CA GLY A 141 15.55 -5.74 16.20
C GLY A 141 15.00 -4.58 17.03
N ILE A 142 15.88 -3.84 17.71
CA ILE A 142 15.52 -2.61 18.43
C ILE A 142 15.03 -1.54 17.45
N ALA A 143 15.77 -1.24 16.39
CA ALA A 143 15.41 -0.25 15.39
C ALA A 143 14.08 -0.60 14.68
N ILE A 144 13.88 -1.87 14.33
CA ILE A 144 12.64 -2.39 13.76
C ILE A 144 11.47 -2.20 14.73
N SER A 145 11.66 -2.55 15.99
CA SER A 145 10.61 -2.43 17.03
C SER A 145 10.23 -0.98 17.29
N LEU A 146 11.20 -0.04 17.29
CA LEU A 146 10.95 1.40 17.42
C LEU A 146 10.16 1.92 16.21
N PHE A 147 10.67 1.72 15.01
CA PHE A 147 10.04 2.26 13.80
C PHE A 147 8.63 1.72 13.59
N PHE A 148 8.48 0.41 13.58
CA PHE A 148 7.16 -0.20 13.38
C PHE A 148 6.26 -0.04 14.58
N GLY A 149 6.79 -0.04 15.80
CA GLY A 149 5.99 0.18 17.01
C GLY A 149 5.32 1.55 17.03
N LEU A 150 6.07 2.62 16.74
CA LEU A 150 5.51 3.98 16.67
C LEU A 150 4.48 4.10 15.52
N THR A 151 4.80 3.58 14.34
CA THR A 151 3.91 3.63 13.17
C THR A 151 2.62 2.83 13.41
N ILE A 152 2.73 1.61 13.94
CA ILE A 152 1.57 0.75 14.24
C ILE A 152 0.73 1.36 15.38
N GLY A 153 1.39 1.94 16.40
CA GLY A 153 0.69 2.60 17.49
C GLY A 153 -0.18 3.75 17.01
N PHE A 154 0.38 4.63 16.18
CA PHE A 154 -0.38 5.71 15.55
C PHE A 154 -1.54 5.17 14.72
N GLY A 155 -1.29 4.18 13.83
CA GLY A 155 -2.31 3.56 13.01
C GLY A 155 -3.42 2.86 13.82
N THR A 156 -3.08 2.26 14.95
CA THR A 156 -4.06 1.62 15.86
C THR A 156 -4.98 2.65 16.50
N GLY A 157 -4.45 3.77 16.97
CA GLY A 157 -5.26 4.86 17.51
C GLY A 157 -6.09 5.56 16.44
N PHE A 158 -5.53 5.71 15.22
CA PHE A 158 -6.18 6.42 14.12
C PHE A 158 -7.33 5.62 13.48
N VAL A 159 -7.09 4.36 13.13
CA VAL A 159 -8.06 3.52 12.39
C VAL A 159 -8.61 2.39 13.25
N GLY A 160 -7.98 2.11 14.36
CA GLY A 160 -8.30 0.97 15.22
C GLY A 160 -7.87 -0.40 14.65
N SER A 161 -7.54 -0.47 13.37
CA SER A 161 -7.48 -1.75 12.62
C SER A 161 -6.08 -2.29 12.32
N GLY A 162 -5.03 -1.52 12.59
CA GLY A 162 -3.68 -1.87 12.08
C GLY A 162 -2.82 -2.72 13.01
N GLY A 163 -3.09 -2.71 14.31
CA GLY A 163 -2.13 -3.17 15.30
C GLY A 163 -1.81 -4.66 15.21
N GLY A 164 -2.80 -5.53 15.37
CA GLY A 164 -2.56 -6.95 15.54
C GLY A 164 -1.85 -7.61 14.37
N MET A 165 -2.34 -7.36 13.16
CA MET A 165 -1.83 -8.01 11.98
C MET A 165 -0.50 -7.43 11.49
N MET A 166 -0.33 -6.11 11.54
CA MET A 166 0.96 -5.50 11.22
C MET A 166 2.03 -5.99 12.20
N MET A 167 1.71 -6.07 13.50
CA MET A 167 2.60 -6.65 14.51
C MET A 167 2.92 -8.13 14.19
N LEU A 168 1.94 -8.92 13.77
CA LEU A 168 2.17 -10.32 13.36
C LEU A 168 3.21 -10.40 12.23
N VAL A 169 3.08 -9.55 11.21
CA VAL A 169 4.05 -9.48 10.10
C VAL A 169 5.43 -9.06 10.61
N VAL A 170 5.51 -8.03 11.44
CA VAL A 170 6.80 -7.55 11.98
C VAL A 170 7.47 -8.64 12.83
N PHE A 171 6.75 -9.26 13.74
CA PHE A 171 7.28 -10.33 14.60
C PHE A 171 7.74 -11.55 13.81
N THR A 172 6.99 -11.96 12.77
CA THR A 172 7.35 -13.15 11.99
C THR A 172 8.40 -12.87 10.92
N ALA A 173 8.23 -11.83 10.11
CA ALA A 173 9.09 -11.58 8.95
C ALA A 173 10.39 -10.85 9.30
N PHE A 174 10.35 -9.91 10.27
CA PHE A 174 11.52 -9.08 10.61
C PHE A 174 12.22 -9.55 11.88
N LEU A 175 11.47 -9.94 12.92
CA LEU A 175 12.03 -10.38 14.18
C LEU A 175 12.20 -11.91 14.29
N GLY A 176 11.80 -12.68 13.27
CA GLY A 176 12.02 -14.11 13.17
C GLY A 176 11.30 -14.95 14.22
N MET A 177 10.20 -14.45 14.80
CA MET A 177 9.41 -15.18 15.79
C MET A 177 8.55 -16.26 15.15
N SER A 178 8.31 -17.37 15.88
CA SER A 178 7.34 -18.36 15.44
C SER A 178 5.94 -17.76 15.36
N ARG A 179 5.11 -18.21 14.41
CA ARG A 179 3.79 -17.65 14.19
C ARG A 179 2.91 -17.68 15.44
N LYS A 180 2.89 -18.80 16.17
CA LYS A 180 2.12 -18.91 17.40
C LYS A 180 2.58 -17.92 18.46
N SER A 181 3.91 -17.73 18.59
CA SER A 181 4.47 -16.75 19.52
C SER A 181 4.18 -15.31 19.08
N ALA A 182 4.23 -15.04 17.79
CA ALA A 182 3.89 -13.74 17.23
C ALA A 182 2.41 -13.38 17.43
N VAL A 183 1.48 -14.31 17.22
CA VAL A 183 0.05 -14.12 17.53
C VAL A 183 -0.15 -13.87 19.01
N GLY A 184 0.46 -14.69 19.88
CA GLY A 184 0.31 -14.54 21.33
C GLY A 184 0.80 -13.17 21.83
N ILE A 185 1.94 -12.67 21.35
CA ILE A 185 2.46 -11.38 21.76
C ILE A 185 1.68 -10.21 21.12
N SER A 186 1.26 -10.34 19.87
CA SER A 186 0.45 -9.31 19.21
C SER A 186 -0.91 -9.13 19.87
N THR A 187 -1.59 -10.23 20.26
CA THR A 187 -2.87 -10.13 21.00
C THR A 187 -2.69 -9.56 22.40
N LEU A 188 -1.57 -9.84 23.08
CA LEU A 188 -1.24 -9.19 24.34
C LEU A 188 -1.10 -7.67 24.17
N ILE A 189 -0.34 -7.23 23.19
CA ILE A 189 -0.16 -5.80 22.89
C ILE A 189 -1.51 -5.19 22.51
N MET A 190 -2.32 -5.86 21.69
CA MET A 190 -3.67 -5.41 21.30
C MET A 190 -4.56 -5.18 22.51
N THR A 191 -4.53 -6.02 23.53
CA THR A 191 -5.35 -5.83 24.74
C THR A 191 -5.08 -4.48 25.38
N PHE A 192 -3.82 -4.10 25.54
CA PHE A 192 -3.47 -2.83 26.16
C PHE A 192 -3.70 -1.64 25.21
N THR A 193 -3.39 -1.79 23.92
CA THR A 193 -3.62 -0.74 22.93
C THR A 193 -5.09 -0.47 22.69
N ALA A 194 -5.92 -1.52 22.66
CA ALA A 194 -7.37 -1.39 22.54
C ALA A 194 -7.97 -0.65 23.76
N LEU A 195 -7.47 -0.96 24.96
CA LEU A 195 -7.90 -0.27 26.19
C LEU A 195 -7.56 1.22 26.14
N ILE A 196 -6.33 1.57 25.79
CA ILE A 196 -5.89 2.96 25.73
C ILE A 196 -6.59 3.70 24.58
N ALA A 197 -6.69 3.08 23.40
CA ALA A 197 -7.36 3.69 22.26
C ALA A 197 -8.84 3.92 22.55
N PHE A 198 -9.56 2.91 23.06
CA PHE A 198 -10.96 3.07 23.44
C PHE A 198 -11.14 4.15 24.50
N ALA A 199 -10.33 4.14 25.57
CA ALA A 199 -10.40 5.19 26.60
C ALA A 199 -10.17 6.58 25.98
N SER A 200 -9.20 6.74 25.08
CA SER A 200 -8.95 8.01 24.38
C SER A 200 -10.16 8.43 23.53
N HIS A 201 -10.76 7.50 22.77
CA HIS A 201 -11.94 7.79 21.96
C HIS A 201 -13.15 8.17 22.83
N ALA A 202 -13.39 7.44 23.90
CA ALA A 202 -14.50 7.72 24.85
C ALA A 202 -14.30 9.01 25.64
N MET A 203 -13.07 9.43 25.91
CA MET A 203 -12.77 10.73 26.55
C MET A 203 -12.96 11.90 25.59
N ILE A 204 -12.66 11.71 24.29
CA ILE A 204 -12.84 12.72 23.24
C ILE A 204 -14.33 12.88 22.94
N ASP A 205 -15.05 11.77 22.77
CA ASP A 205 -16.49 11.76 22.52
C ASP A 205 -17.22 10.76 23.44
N PRO A 206 -17.75 11.23 24.58
CA PRO A 206 -18.46 10.37 25.52
C PRO A 206 -19.78 9.79 25.00
N ALA A 207 -20.35 10.33 23.91
CA ALA A 207 -21.59 9.80 23.30
C ALA A 207 -21.46 8.32 22.90
N ILE A 208 -20.26 7.87 22.57
CA ILE A 208 -19.93 6.46 22.27
C ILE A 208 -20.40 5.53 23.39
N VAL A 209 -20.19 5.92 24.65
CA VAL A 209 -20.53 5.09 25.81
C VAL A 209 -21.99 5.27 26.21
N PHE A 210 -22.49 6.52 26.23
CA PHE A 210 -23.80 6.82 26.76
C PHE A 210 -24.95 6.57 25.79
N GLU A 211 -24.73 6.80 24.50
CA GLU A 211 -25.80 6.63 23.50
C GLU A 211 -25.81 5.27 22.84
N ARG A 212 -24.67 4.54 22.87
CA ARG A 212 -24.51 3.26 22.15
C ARG A 212 -24.06 2.11 23.07
N TRP A 213 -24.38 2.19 24.34
CA TRP A 213 -23.98 1.18 25.32
C TRP A 213 -24.49 -0.23 25.00
N ASP A 214 -25.68 -0.34 24.41
CA ASP A 214 -26.30 -1.59 23.99
C ASP A 214 -25.49 -2.28 22.88
N VAL A 215 -25.13 -1.54 21.83
CA VAL A 215 -24.31 -2.03 20.72
C VAL A 215 -22.92 -2.43 21.24
N LEU A 216 -22.32 -1.61 22.10
CA LEU A 216 -21.02 -1.86 22.71
C LEU A 216 -21.04 -3.18 23.50
N LEU A 217 -22.01 -3.40 24.36
CA LEU A 217 -22.10 -4.64 25.16
C LEU A 217 -22.37 -5.87 24.29
N ILE A 218 -23.24 -5.78 23.29
CA ILE A 218 -23.50 -6.89 22.36
C ILE A 218 -22.25 -7.25 21.60
N CYS A 219 -21.55 -6.26 21.02
CA CYS A 219 -20.34 -6.51 20.26
C CYS A 219 -19.24 -7.13 21.13
N MET A 220 -19.00 -6.59 22.33
CA MET A 220 -18.05 -7.15 23.29
C MET A 220 -18.35 -8.59 23.66
N ALA A 221 -19.60 -8.92 23.98
CA ALA A 221 -19.99 -10.28 24.38
C ALA A 221 -19.85 -11.28 23.23
N VAL A 222 -20.35 -10.94 22.05
CA VAL A 222 -20.33 -11.83 20.88
C VAL A 222 -18.90 -12.05 20.39
N GLU A 223 -18.11 -10.97 20.28
CA GLU A 223 -16.71 -11.08 19.87
C GLU A 223 -15.90 -11.93 20.84
N THR A 224 -16.05 -11.71 22.14
CA THR A 224 -15.36 -12.49 23.17
C THR A 224 -15.70 -13.99 23.04
N ALA A 225 -16.97 -14.33 22.89
CA ALA A 225 -17.41 -15.72 22.73
C ALA A 225 -16.80 -16.36 21.46
N ALA A 226 -16.82 -15.64 20.33
CA ALA A 226 -16.25 -16.09 19.07
C ALA A 226 -14.73 -16.25 19.17
N SER A 227 -14.04 -15.30 19.84
CA SER A 227 -12.59 -15.37 20.07
C SER A 227 -12.15 -16.56 20.90
N ILE A 228 -12.92 -16.96 21.93
CA ILE A 228 -12.66 -18.16 22.72
C ILE A 228 -12.66 -19.41 21.84
N VAL A 229 -13.71 -19.56 21.03
CA VAL A 229 -13.88 -20.74 20.17
C VAL A 229 -12.78 -20.78 19.10
N SER A 230 -12.57 -19.67 18.41
CA SER A 230 -11.62 -19.58 17.31
C SER A 230 -10.16 -19.70 17.77
N ALA A 231 -9.77 -19.13 18.91
CA ALA A 231 -8.43 -19.26 19.47
C ALA A 231 -8.11 -20.70 19.87
N ARG A 232 -9.08 -21.44 20.44
CA ARG A 232 -8.92 -22.87 20.72
C ARG A 232 -8.73 -23.68 19.44
N PHE A 233 -9.46 -23.36 18.38
CA PHE A 233 -9.36 -24.02 17.08
C PHE A 233 -8.03 -23.70 16.39
N ALA A 234 -7.56 -22.45 16.42
CA ALA A 234 -6.31 -22.00 15.80
C ALA A 234 -5.08 -22.79 16.27
N ASN A 235 -5.08 -23.19 17.55
CA ASN A 235 -3.98 -23.98 18.10
C ASN A 235 -3.92 -25.42 17.57
N ARG A 236 -4.99 -25.92 16.92
CA ARG A 236 -5.11 -27.26 16.33
C ARG A 236 -4.85 -27.29 14.82
N VAL A 237 -4.94 -26.17 14.13
CA VAL A 237 -4.84 -26.07 12.66
C VAL A 237 -3.46 -25.57 12.23
N SER A 238 -3.03 -25.93 11.01
CA SER A 238 -1.76 -25.47 10.45
C SER A 238 -1.80 -23.95 10.18
N GLY A 239 -0.68 -23.26 10.45
CA GLY A 239 -0.56 -21.83 10.25
C GLY A 239 -0.86 -21.37 8.82
N ARG A 240 -0.49 -22.17 7.81
CA ARG A 240 -0.75 -21.89 6.40
C ARG A 240 -2.25 -21.89 6.09
N ALA A 241 -2.99 -22.87 6.59
CA ALA A 241 -4.43 -22.95 6.38
C ALA A 241 -5.16 -21.75 7.01
N VAL A 242 -4.78 -21.36 8.23
CA VAL A 242 -5.31 -20.17 8.88
C VAL A 242 -4.98 -18.92 8.08
N GLY A 243 -3.75 -18.76 7.58
CA GLY A 243 -3.34 -17.63 6.76
C GLY A 243 -4.16 -17.50 5.47
N LEU A 244 -4.35 -18.59 4.74
CA LEU A 244 -5.14 -18.61 3.51
C LEU A 244 -6.63 -18.28 3.80
N ALA A 245 -7.22 -18.91 4.83
CA ALA A 245 -8.61 -18.64 5.21
C ALA A 245 -8.81 -17.17 5.59
N THR A 246 -7.93 -16.62 6.42
CA THR A 246 -7.96 -15.19 6.80
C THR A 246 -7.78 -14.30 5.57
N GLY A 247 -6.84 -14.62 4.68
CA GLY A 247 -6.60 -13.89 3.44
C GLY A 247 -7.84 -13.83 2.55
N TRP A 248 -8.51 -14.94 2.33
CA TRP A 248 -9.75 -15.00 1.56
C TRP A 248 -10.88 -14.21 2.20
N VAL A 249 -11.11 -14.41 3.49
CA VAL A 249 -12.18 -13.71 4.23
C VAL A 249 -11.98 -12.20 4.16
N LEU A 250 -10.79 -11.68 4.46
CA LEU A 250 -10.52 -10.25 4.43
C LEU A 250 -10.57 -9.65 3.02
N THR A 251 -10.06 -10.37 2.02
CA THR A 251 -10.08 -9.89 0.64
C THR A 251 -11.52 -9.81 0.12
N ILE A 252 -12.30 -10.87 0.30
CA ILE A 252 -13.70 -10.91 -0.14
C ILE A 252 -14.52 -9.85 0.61
N LEU A 253 -14.39 -9.82 1.95
CA LEU A 253 -15.10 -8.83 2.78
C LEU A 253 -14.75 -7.40 2.35
N GLY A 254 -13.46 -7.09 2.21
CA GLY A 254 -13.01 -5.76 1.83
C GLY A 254 -13.48 -5.35 0.44
N ILE A 255 -13.45 -6.25 -0.56
CA ILE A 255 -13.95 -5.98 -1.91
C ILE A 255 -15.45 -5.76 -1.89
N VAL A 256 -16.22 -6.63 -1.20
CA VAL A 256 -17.68 -6.48 -1.09
C VAL A 256 -18.04 -5.18 -0.41
N MET A 257 -17.37 -4.84 0.70
CA MET A 257 -17.64 -3.59 1.43
C MET A 257 -17.25 -2.35 0.61
N LEU A 258 -16.14 -2.38 -0.14
CA LEU A 258 -15.79 -1.32 -1.08
C LEU A 258 -16.85 -1.16 -2.18
N ALA A 259 -17.30 -2.26 -2.77
CA ALA A 259 -18.34 -2.23 -3.80
C ALA A 259 -19.66 -1.66 -3.27
N LEU A 260 -20.06 -2.04 -2.04
CA LEU A 260 -21.26 -1.51 -1.40
C LEU A 260 -21.10 -0.02 -1.00
N HIS A 261 -19.93 0.36 -0.49
CA HIS A 261 -19.64 1.75 -0.11
C HIS A 261 -19.71 2.69 -1.32
N TYR A 262 -19.17 2.25 -2.46
CA TYR A 262 -19.16 3.03 -3.70
C TYR A 262 -20.30 2.67 -4.67
N ARG A 263 -21.34 1.92 -4.22
CA ARG A 263 -22.42 1.40 -5.09
C ARG A 263 -23.10 2.49 -5.93
N GLU A 264 -23.34 3.67 -5.35
CA GLU A 264 -24.00 4.78 -6.06
C GLU A 264 -23.08 5.40 -7.08
N ALA A 265 -21.80 5.60 -6.73
CA ALA A 265 -20.78 6.04 -7.66
C ALA A 265 -20.56 5.02 -8.78
N LEU A 266 -20.55 3.72 -8.47
CA LEU A 266 -20.45 2.64 -9.45
C LEU A 266 -21.68 2.55 -10.35
N ALA A 267 -22.88 2.75 -9.81
CA ALA A 267 -24.13 2.74 -10.60
C ALA A 267 -24.26 3.98 -11.50
N ALA A 268 -23.76 5.13 -11.05
CA ALA A 268 -23.72 6.35 -11.85
C ALA A 268 -22.61 6.32 -12.93
N TRP A 269 -21.68 5.38 -12.83
CA TRP A 269 -20.56 5.27 -13.76
C TRP A 269 -20.93 4.40 -14.96
N THR A 270 -20.76 4.97 -16.13
CA THR A 270 -20.68 4.25 -17.41
C THR A 270 -19.28 3.59 -17.53
N LEU A 271 -18.84 2.96 -16.44
CA LEU A 271 -17.43 2.53 -16.27
C LEU A 271 -16.91 1.70 -17.46
N GLY A 272 -17.74 0.78 -17.97
CA GLY A 272 -17.35 -0.03 -19.12
C GLY A 272 -17.19 0.79 -20.40
N ALA A 273 -18.08 1.75 -20.64
CA ALA A 273 -18.01 2.67 -21.78
C ALA A 273 -16.81 3.63 -21.64
N ASP A 274 -16.57 4.13 -20.44
CA ASP A 274 -15.44 5.04 -20.17
C ASP A 274 -14.08 4.32 -20.31
N ILE A 275 -13.98 3.07 -19.85
CA ILE A 275 -12.79 2.23 -20.07
C ILE A 275 -12.60 1.98 -21.56
N LEU A 276 -13.65 1.59 -22.29
CA LEU A 276 -13.57 1.33 -23.72
C LEU A 276 -13.16 2.58 -24.50
N ALA A 277 -13.73 3.73 -24.15
CA ALA A 277 -13.39 5.04 -24.75
C ALA A 277 -11.94 5.42 -24.45
N CYS A 278 -11.48 5.21 -23.22
CA CYS A 278 -10.09 5.44 -22.82
C CYS A 278 -9.14 4.54 -23.62
N PHE A 279 -9.43 3.23 -23.71
CA PHE A 279 -8.63 2.32 -24.52
C PHE A 279 -8.65 2.66 -26.02
N GLY A 280 -9.78 3.08 -26.57
CA GLY A 280 -9.86 3.52 -27.96
C GLY A 280 -8.94 4.70 -28.26
N LYS A 281 -8.96 5.72 -27.41
CA LYS A 281 -8.06 6.89 -27.52
C LYS A 281 -6.59 6.47 -27.30
N TYR A 282 -6.34 5.59 -26.35
CA TYR A 282 -5.02 5.06 -26.07
C TYR A 282 -4.44 4.23 -27.24
N LEU A 283 -5.25 3.43 -27.92
CA LEU A 283 -4.82 2.68 -29.12
C LEU A 283 -4.44 3.62 -30.27
N ILE A 284 -5.15 4.74 -30.44
CA ILE A 284 -4.78 5.79 -31.39
C ILE A 284 -3.41 6.36 -31.04
N TYR A 285 -3.19 6.69 -29.76
CA TYR A 285 -1.88 7.16 -29.27
C TYR A 285 -0.77 6.13 -29.58
N LEU A 286 -0.98 4.85 -29.27
CA LEU A 286 0.00 3.79 -29.58
C LEU A 286 0.27 3.65 -31.06
N ALA A 287 -0.77 3.72 -31.90
CA ALA A 287 -0.61 3.69 -33.35
C ALA A 287 0.25 4.83 -33.88
N ILE A 288 0.00 6.06 -33.39
CA ILE A 288 0.79 7.24 -33.72
C ILE A 288 2.25 7.04 -33.28
N CYS A 289 2.49 6.61 -32.03
CA CYS A 289 3.83 6.33 -31.53
C CYS A 289 4.56 5.27 -32.37
N LEU A 290 3.86 4.19 -32.73
CA LEU A 290 4.42 3.12 -33.57
C LEU A 290 4.82 3.65 -34.94
N VAL A 291 3.95 4.44 -35.60
CA VAL A 291 4.27 5.04 -36.90
C VAL A 291 5.49 5.95 -36.79
N ILE A 292 5.54 6.82 -35.77
CA ILE A 292 6.68 7.70 -35.55
C ILE A 292 7.98 6.91 -35.32
N LEU A 293 7.93 5.86 -34.49
CA LEU A 293 9.09 5.02 -34.21
C LEU A 293 9.58 4.26 -35.47
N LEU A 294 8.66 3.72 -36.27
CA LEU A 294 9.01 3.03 -37.52
C LEU A 294 9.60 4.00 -38.54
N LEU A 295 9.03 5.19 -38.71
CA LEU A 295 9.57 6.24 -39.56
C LEU A 295 10.95 6.68 -39.09
N ALA A 296 11.13 6.91 -37.78
CA ALA A 296 12.41 7.29 -37.21
C ALA A 296 13.49 6.22 -37.48
N ARG A 297 13.14 4.93 -37.30
CA ARG A 297 14.05 3.81 -37.58
C ARG A 297 14.38 3.67 -39.07
N TRP A 298 13.44 4.01 -39.95
CA TRP A 298 13.66 3.97 -41.40
C TRP A 298 14.53 5.15 -41.86
N MET A 299 14.30 6.36 -41.28
CA MET A 299 15.00 7.57 -41.70
C MET A 299 16.39 7.73 -41.08
N PHE A 300 16.63 7.18 -39.88
CA PHE A 300 17.85 7.36 -39.12
C PHE A 300 18.47 6.05 -38.67
N PRO A 301 19.81 5.94 -38.65
CA PRO A 301 20.51 4.78 -38.09
C PRO A 301 20.45 4.83 -36.54
N ILE A 302 19.33 4.39 -35.95
CA ILE A 302 19.10 4.40 -34.51
C ILE A 302 19.84 3.23 -33.88
N GLY A 303 20.80 3.52 -32.99
CA GLY A 303 21.51 2.50 -32.23
C GLY A 303 20.59 1.76 -31.23
N PRO A 304 20.96 0.51 -30.86
CA PRO A 304 20.09 -0.36 -30.07
C PRO A 304 19.72 0.23 -28.69
N GLU A 305 20.60 0.98 -28.05
CA GLU A 305 20.33 1.60 -26.77
C GLU A 305 19.31 2.74 -26.86
N LEU A 306 19.48 3.61 -27.87
CA LEU A 306 18.54 4.69 -28.12
C LEU A 306 17.14 4.12 -28.48
N TRP A 307 17.11 3.07 -29.29
CA TRP A 307 15.87 2.39 -29.64
C TRP A 307 15.13 1.85 -28.41
N ARG A 308 15.84 1.19 -27.50
CA ARG A 308 15.29 0.70 -26.23
C ARG A 308 14.73 1.83 -25.37
N LYS A 309 15.40 2.98 -25.31
CA LYS A 309 14.94 4.15 -24.54
C LYS A 309 13.75 4.86 -25.20
N LEU A 310 13.64 4.83 -26.52
CA LEU A 310 12.45 5.29 -27.22
C LEU A 310 11.22 4.43 -26.94
N LEU A 311 11.39 3.09 -26.92
CA LEU A 311 10.33 2.18 -26.49
C LEU A 311 9.93 2.42 -25.00
N HIS A 312 10.91 2.67 -24.15
CA HIS A 312 10.68 3.00 -22.75
C HIS A 312 9.91 4.33 -22.61
N PHE A 313 10.24 5.33 -23.43
CA PHE A 313 9.48 6.59 -23.50
C PHE A 313 8.02 6.34 -23.84
N VAL A 314 7.70 5.53 -24.84
CA VAL A 314 6.32 5.17 -25.17
C VAL A 314 5.64 4.46 -24.02
N ALA A 315 6.35 3.58 -23.30
CA ALA A 315 5.79 2.83 -22.20
C ALA A 315 5.36 3.73 -21.04
N TYR A 316 6.21 4.63 -20.54
CA TYR A 316 5.83 5.49 -19.42
C TYR A 316 4.87 6.62 -19.81
N SER A 317 5.00 7.18 -21.02
CA SER A 317 4.06 8.18 -21.52
C SER A 317 2.67 7.58 -21.82
N SER A 318 2.55 6.28 -21.99
CA SER A 318 1.27 5.58 -22.10
C SER A 318 0.37 5.79 -20.88
N SER A 319 0.91 5.72 -19.67
CA SER A 319 0.14 5.96 -18.44
C SER A 319 -0.28 7.43 -18.32
N LEU A 320 0.57 8.36 -18.74
CA LEU A 320 0.21 9.79 -18.80
C LEU A 320 -0.90 10.06 -19.83
N CYS A 321 -0.84 9.38 -20.98
CA CYS A 321 -1.91 9.43 -21.97
C CYS A 321 -3.23 8.90 -21.38
N MET A 322 -3.21 7.76 -20.68
CA MET A 322 -4.40 7.24 -20.02
C MET A 322 -4.95 8.21 -18.96
N MET A 323 -4.10 8.89 -18.19
CA MET A 323 -4.52 9.95 -17.26
C MET A 323 -5.19 11.13 -18.00
N ALA A 324 -4.59 11.57 -19.09
CA ALA A 324 -5.09 12.73 -19.84
C ALA A 324 -6.42 12.48 -20.54
N VAL A 325 -6.65 11.26 -21.05
CA VAL A 325 -7.83 10.93 -21.86
C VAL A 325 -9.01 10.37 -21.07
N SER A 326 -8.80 9.88 -19.85
CA SER A 326 -9.85 9.24 -19.06
C SER A 326 -10.72 10.21 -18.27
N GLY A 327 -10.19 11.37 -17.88
CA GLY A 327 -10.88 12.31 -16.99
C GLY A 327 -11.18 11.80 -15.57
N SER A 328 -10.81 10.55 -15.26
CA SER A 328 -11.08 9.89 -13.97
C SER A 328 -9.89 9.06 -13.50
N TRP A 329 -9.53 9.21 -12.22
CA TRP A 329 -8.44 8.44 -11.63
C TRP A 329 -8.70 6.93 -11.69
N ALA A 330 -9.95 6.52 -11.47
CA ALA A 330 -10.30 5.10 -11.43
C ALA A 330 -10.26 4.46 -12.80
N VAL A 331 -10.76 5.15 -13.84
CA VAL A 331 -10.63 4.68 -15.23
C VAL A 331 -9.16 4.59 -15.62
N SER A 332 -8.34 5.60 -15.31
CA SER A 332 -6.88 5.58 -15.58
C SER A 332 -6.20 4.39 -14.91
N THR A 333 -6.46 4.19 -13.60
CA THR A 333 -5.89 3.10 -12.81
C THR A 333 -6.29 1.74 -13.38
N LEU A 334 -7.59 1.55 -13.66
CA LEU A 334 -8.09 0.31 -14.24
C LEU A 334 -7.52 0.04 -15.63
N CYS A 335 -7.42 1.07 -16.48
CA CYS A 335 -6.80 0.93 -17.80
C CYS A 335 -5.34 0.50 -17.69
N CYS A 336 -4.55 1.07 -16.78
CA CYS A 336 -3.17 0.64 -16.55
C CYS A 336 -3.11 -0.84 -16.12
N LEU A 337 -3.96 -1.27 -15.19
CA LEU A 337 -3.99 -2.65 -14.70
C LEU A 337 -4.47 -3.64 -15.76
N ILE A 338 -5.54 -3.31 -16.49
CA ILE A 338 -6.06 -4.15 -17.58
C ILE A 338 -5.01 -4.26 -18.69
N PHE A 339 -4.36 -3.16 -19.05
CA PHE A 339 -3.27 -3.20 -20.04
C PHE A 339 -2.13 -4.12 -19.60
N ALA A 340 -1.67 -4.01 -18.36
CA ALA A 340 -0.66 -4.91 -17.80
C ALA A 340 -1.10 -6.38 -17.86
N ALA A 341 -2.36 -6.66 -17.47
CA ALA A 341 -2.91 -8.02 -17.46
C ALA A 341 -3.05 -8.63 -18.86
N VAL A 342 -3.34 -7.81 -19.88
CA VAL A 342 -3.47 -8.27 -21.27
C VAL A 342 -2.11 -8.38 -21.95
N VAL A 343 -1.25 -7.36 -21.78
CA VAL A 343 0.05 -7.31 -22.49
C VAL A 343 1.04 -8.33 -21.97
N TYR A 344 1.02 -8.66 -20.67
CA TYR A 344 1.92 -9.65 -20.11
C TYR A 344 1.82 -11.04 -20.80
N PRO A 345 0.63 -11.68 -20.90
CA PRO A 345 0.50 -12.96 -21.61
C PRO A 345 0.76 -12.83 -23.11
N MET A 346 0.41 -11.70 -23.74
CA MET A 346 0.71 -11.46 -25.16
C MET A 346 2.21 -11.43 -25.41
N LEU A 347 2.99 -10.72 -24.61
CA LEU A 347 4.45 -10.69 -24.72
C LEU A 347 5.07 -12.05 -24.41
N ARG A 348 4.52 -12.78 -23.43
CA ARG A 348 4.97 -14.15 -23.13
C ARG A 348 4.77 -15.08 -24.32
N ALA A 349 3.66 -14.98 -25.04
CA ALA A 349 3.42 -15.74 -26.26
C ALA A 349 4.34 -15.27 -27.41
N ALA A 350 4.56 -13.95 -27.53
CA ALA A 350 5.41 -13.38 -28.57
C ALA A 350 6.91 -13.68 -28.41
N GLU A 351 7.38 -14.02 -27.21
CA GLU A 351 8.79 -14.41 -26.97
C GLU A 351 9.25 -15.63 -27.80
N SER A 352 8.33 -16.50 -28.24
CA SER A 352 8.63 -17.61 -29.11
C SER A 352 8.90 -17.20 -30.57
N TRP A 353 8.58 -15.95 -30.94
CA TRP A 353 8.77 -15.46 -32.30
C TRP A 353 10.24 -15.03 -32.54
N GLN A 354 10.85 -15.50 -33.61
CA GLN A 354 12.27 -15.24 -33.94
C GLN A 354 12.61 -13.74 -34.09
N GLY A 355 11.65 -12.91 -34.50
CA GLY A 355 11.81 -11.43 -34.60
C GLY A 355 11.74 -10.67 -33.31
N TYR A 356 11.28 -11.28 -32.21
CA TYR A 356 11.03 -10.60 -30.94
C TYR A 356 12.29 -9.95 -30.36
N GLY A 357 13.40 -10.67 -30.31
CA GLY A 357 14.65 -10.17 -29.77
C GLY A 357 15.22 -8.98 -30.56
N ALA A 358 15.07 -8.99 -31.90
CA ALA A 358 15.48 -7.90 -32.76
C ALA A 358 14.59 -6.65 -32.62
N LEU A 359 13.29 -6.85 -32.38
CA LEU A 359 12.34 -5.75 -32.19
C LEU A 359 12.54 -5.04 -30.86
N PHE A 360 12.69 -5.78 -29.78
CA PHE A 360 12.68 -5.25 -28.41
C PHE A 360 14.07 -5.08 -27.80
N ASN A 361 15.13 -5.67 -28.39
CA ASN A 361 16.50 -5.58 -27.94
C ASN A 361 16.67 -5.86 -26.42
N GLN A 362 16.04 -6.94 -25.93
CA GLN A 362 16.10 -7.31 -24.51
C GLN A 362 17.48 -7.89 -24.13
N ARG A 363 17.92 -7.63 -22.89
CA ARG A 363 19.19 -8.11 -22.32
C ARG A 363 19.10 -9.55 -21.80
N HIS A 364 17.94 -9.88 -21.24
CA HIS A 364 17.64 -11.20 -20.67
C HIS A 364 16.24 -11.66 -21.09
N PRO A 365 16.02 -12.97 -21.23
CA PRO A 365 14.69 -13.50 -21.53
C PRO A 365 13.66 -13.02 -20.49
N GLY A 366 12.52 -12.49 -20.95
CA GLY A 366 11.45 -12.03 -20.07
C GLY A 366 11.59 -10.63 -19.47
N GLU A 367 12.69 -9.91 -19.72
CA GLU A 367 12.95 -8.57 -19.19
C GLU A 367 11.79 -7.62 -19.50
N ILE A 368 11.33 -7.57 -20.74
CA ILE A 368 10.34 -6.58 -21.20
C ILE A 368 8.96 -6.81 -20.60
N LYS A 369 8.48 -8.05 -20.59
CA LYS A 369 7.16 -8.34 -20.01
C LYS A 369 7.08 -8.03 -18.52
N VAL A 370 8.17 -8.32 -17.77
CA VAL A 370 8.24 -8.03 -16.34
C VAL A 370 8.38 -6.53 -16.11
N SER A 371 9.21 -5.84 -16.88
CA SER A 371 9.37 -4.39 -16.79
C SER A 371 8.09 -3.63 -17.10
N LEU A 372 7.33 -4.02 -18.13
CA LEU A 372 6.04 -3.42 -18.45
C LEU A 372 4.99 -3.70 -17.37
N LEU A 373 4.93 -4.92 -16.84
CA LEU A 373 4.05 -5.27 -15.73
C LEU A 373 4.33 -4.37 -14.51
N LEU A 374 5.61 -4.27 -14.10
CA LEU A 374 6.02 -3.43 -12.98
C LEU A 374 5.71 -1.96 -13.23
N LEU A 375 5.95 -1.47 -14.44
CA LEU A 375 5.69 -0.08 -14.83
C LEU A 375 4.20 0.26 -14.69
N PHE A 376 3.32 -0.50 -15.33
CA PHE A 376 1.90 -0.19 -15.30
C PHE A 376 1.25 -0.41 -13.94
N CYS A 377 1.69 -1.43 -13.19
CA CYS A 377 1.23 -1.63 -11.81
C CYS A 377 1.71 -0.51 -10.87
N SER A 378 2.96 -0.07 -11.00
CA SER A 378 3.53 1.04 -10.25
C SER A 378 2.79 2.36 -10.55
N HIS A 379 2.58 2.67 -11.84
CA HIS A 379 1.87 3.87 -12.24
C HIS A 379 0.40 3.84 -11.85
N ALA A 380 -0.27 2.69 -11.93
CA ALA A 380 -1.62 2.52 -11.40
C ALA A 380 -1.69 2.86 -9.91
N GLY A 381 -0.73 2.39 -9.11
CA GLY A 381 -0.62 2.74 -7.70
C GLY A 381 -0.41 4.24 -7.46
N LEU A 382 0.50 4.88 -8.24
CA LEU A 382 0.74 6.31 -8.16
C LEU A 382 -0.50 7.14 -8.52
N ILE A 383 -1.21 6.76 -9.58
CA ILE A 383 -2.45 7.42 -10.01
C ILE A 383 -3.52 7.30 -8.92
N ALA A 384 -3.73 6.09 -8.38
CA ALA A 384 -4.69 5.85 -7.32
C ALA A 384 -4.38 6.67 -6.06
N VAL A 385 -3.12 6.72 -5.64
CA VAL A 385 -2.70 7.47 -4.46
C VAL A 385 -2.75 8.97 -4.71
N CYS A 386 -2.03 9.47 -5.71
CA CYS A 386 -1.89 10.92 -5.90
C CYS A 386 -3.19 11.56 -6.39
N TRP A 387 -3.87 10.93 -7.34
CA TRP A 387 -5.10 11.49 -7.91
C TRP A 387 -6.34 11.02 -7.15
N GLY A 388 -6.46 9.71 -6.85
CA GLY A 388 -7.64 9.17 -6.19
C GLY A 388 -7.75 9.58 -4.73
N PHE A 389 -6.66 9.49 -3.96
CA PHE A 389 -6.67 9.76 -2.52
C PHE A 389 -6.37 11.23 -2.19
N PHE A 390 -5.29 11.79 -2.78
CA PHE A 390 -4.86 13.16 -2.48
C PHE A 390 -5.43 14.22 -3.42
N HIS A 391 -6.17 13.84 -4.46
CA HIS A 391 -6.73 14.75 -5.48
C HIS A 391 -5.69 15.65 -6.18
N LYS A 392 -4.44 15.16 -6.29
CA LYS A 392 -3.30 15.89 -6.88
C LYS A 392 -2.73 15.13 -8.09
N PRO A 393 -3.47 15.00 -9.23
CA PRO A 393 -3.03 14.23 -10.41
C PRO A 393 -1.70 14.71 -10.97
N TRP A 394 -1.42 16.02 -10.87
CA TRP A 394 -0.17 16.60 -11.32
C TRP A 394 1.07 16.05 -10.61
N ILE A 395 0.95 15.61 -9.35
CA ILE A 395 2.06 14.99 -8.63
C ILE A 395 2.39 13.62 -9.23
N ALA A 396 1.36 12.82 -9.58
CA ALA A 396 1.59 11.55 -10.28
C ALA A 396 2.30 11.77 -11.62
N ALA A 397 1.82 12.72 -12.42
CA ALA A 397 2.42 13.04 -13.72
C ALA A 397 3.87 13.55 -13.59
N ALA A 398 4.14 14.45 -12.63
CA ALA A 398 5.47 14.97 -12.37
C ALA A 398 6.44 13.87 -11.91
N ALA A 399 6.02 12.98 -11.04
CA ALA A 399 6.83 11.86 -10.56
C ALA A 399 7.16 10.83 -11.66
N ILE A 400 6.16 10.49 -12.49
CA ILE A 400 6.34 9.59 -13.64
C ILE A 400 7.33 10.20 -14.65
N LEU A 401 7.20 11.49 -14.96
CA LEU A 401 8.09 12.19 -15.88
C LEU A 401 9.50 12.35 -15.30
N ALA A 402 9.63 12.69 -14.02
CA ALA A 402 10.92 12.81 -13.35
C ALA A 402 11.71 11.49 -13.43
N TRP A 403 11.05 10.35 -13.15
CA TRP A 403 11.67 9.05 -13.31
C TRP A 403 11.92 8.70 -14.77
N GLY A 404 10.91 8.74 -15.65
CA GLY A 404 11.02 8.21 -17.02
C GLY A 404 12.02 8.99 -17.89
N VAL A 405 12.00 10.34 -17.83
CA VAL A 405 12.96 11.21 -18.52
C VAL A 405 14.33 11.12 -17.86
N GLY A 406 14.36 11.12 -16.52
CA GLY A 406 15.59 11.02 -15.73
C GLY A 406 16.38 9.75 -16.04
N ASP A 407 15.77 8.57 -15.92
CA ASP A 407 16.39 7.28 -16.24
C ASP A 407 16.85 7.19 -17.71
N THR A 408 16.05 7.77 -18.62
CA THR A 408 16.42 7.81 -20.03
C THR A 408 17.72 8.58 -20.23
N MET A 409 17.82 9.80 -19.67
CA MET A 409 18.99 10.65 -19.81
C MET A 409 20.19 10.14 -19.03
N ALA A 410 19.98 9.57 -17.84
CA ALA A 410 21.03 8.92 -17.07
C ALA A 410 21.73 7.82 -17.87
N ALA A 411 20.94 6.96 -18.51
CA ALA A 411 21.49 5.84 -19.31
C ALA A 411 22.20 6.33 -20.59
N LEU A 412 21.63 7.29 -21.31
CA LEU A 412 22.22 7.79 -22.55
C LEU A 412 23.51 8.57 -22.29
N ILE A 413 23.50 9.48 -21.33
CA ILE A 413 24.67 10.32 -21.00
C ILE A 413 25.71 9.50 -20.26
N GLY A 414 25.31 8.68 -19.28
CA GLY A 414 26.22 7.82 -18.53
C GLY A 414 26.97 6.86 -19.43
N LYS A 415 26.31 6.27 -20.44
CA LYS A 415 26.96 5.37 -21.39
C LYS A 415 27.87 6.07 -22.40
N LYS A 416 27.49 7.28 -22.84
CA LYS A 416 28.26 8.02 -23.88
C LYS A 416 29.39 8.84 -23.30
N TYR A 417 29.21 9.44 -22.14
CA TYR A 417 30.14 10.42 -21.57
C TYR A 417 30.62 10.04 -20.16
N GLY A 418 30.12 8.95 -19.57
CA GLY A 418 30.51 8.51 -18.23
C GLY A 418 31.99 8.10 -18.16
N LYS A 419 32.76 8.83 -17.37
CA LYS A 419 34.17 8.58 -17.13
C LYS A 419 34.46 8.24 -15.68
N ARG A 420 33.66 8.79 -14.74
CA ARG A 420 33.88 8.66 -13.30
C ARG A 420 32.86 7.73 -12.70
N HIS A 421 33.26 6.48 -12.47
CA HIS A 421 32.42 5.49 -11.79
C HIS A 421 32.18 5.84 -10.32
N ILE A 422 31.03 5.51 -9.80
CA ILE A 422 30.63 5.79 -8.41
C ILE A 422 30.99 4.59 -7.55
N HIS A 423 31.83 4.81 -6.52
CA HIS A 423 32.25 3.79 -5.57
C HIS A 423 31.64 4.04 -4.19
N LEU A 424 30.31 4.06 -4.11
CA LEU A 424 29.61 4.18 -2.84
C LEU A 424 29.07 2.81 -2.39
N PRO A 425 29.02 2.54 -1.07
CA PRO A 425 28.34 1.38 -0.54
C PRO A 425 26.88 1.39 -1.02
N HIS A 426 26.44 0.29 -1.58
CA HIS A 426 25.07 0.13 -2.13
C HIS A 426 24.77 0.81 -3.48
N ALA A 427 25.72 1.46 -4.15
CA ALA A 427 25.54 1.93 -5.52
C ALA A 427 25.87 0.83 -6.54
N ASP A 428 25.17 0.83 -7.70
CA ASP A 428 25.53 -0.06 -8.79
C ASP A 428 26.90 0.38 -9.37
N PRO A 429 27.93 -0.50 -9.40
CA PRO A 429 29.27 -0.17 -9.88
C PRO A 429 29.32 0.33 -11.34
N LYS A 430 28.27 0.07 -12.11
CA LYS A 430 28.18 0.52 -13.52
C LYS A 430 27.75 1.97 -13.67
N LYS A 431 27.31 2.63 -12.58
CA LYS A 431 26.83 4.01 -12.62
C LYS A 431 27.96 5.02 -12.53
N THR A 432 27.74 6.19 -13.15
CA THR A 432 28.72 7.25 -13.29
C THR A 432 28.17 8.57 -12.78
N TRP A 433 29.06 9.46 -12.28
CA TRP A 433 28.68 10.78 -11.82
C TRP A 433 28.02 11.62 -12.92
N GLU A 434 28.49 11.50 -14.16
CA GLU A 434 27.91 12.17 -15.32
C GLU A 434 26.47 11.69 -15.60
N GLY A 435 26.24 10.39 -15.47
CA GLY A 435 24.89 9.81 -15.62
C GLY A 435 23.94 10.25 -14.50
N THR A 436 24.39 10.23 -13.25
CA THR A 436 23.60 10.67 -12.09
C THR A 436 23.31 12.17 -12.13
N GLY A 437 24.28 12.99 -12.57
CA GLY A 437 24.06 14.41 -12.80
C GLY A 437 23.03 14.69 -13.91
N ALA A 438 23.09 13.91 -15.00
CA ALA A 438 22.10 13.97 -16.06
C ALA A 438 20.70 13.57 -15.58
N MET A 439 20.61 12.52 -14.73
CA MET A 439 19.38 12.13 -14.04
C MET A 439 18.79 13.30 -13.27
N ALA A 440 19.57 13.92 -12.37
CA ALA A 440 19.10 15.01 -11.52
C ALA A 440 18.61 16.21 -12.35
N LEU A 441 19.38 16.62 -13.35
CA LEU A 441 19.01 17.77 -14.19
C LEU A 441 17.76 17.49 -15.02
N SER A 442 17.69 16.35 -15.68
CA SER A 442 16.55 16.02 -16.54
C SER A 442 15.29 15.70 -15.73
N ALA A 443 15.41 15.05 -14.56
CA ALA A 443 14.31 14.87 -13.63
C ALA A 443 13.77 16.21 -13.12
N PHE A 444 14.66 17.17 -12.80
CA PHE A 444 14.28 18.53 -12.44
C PHE A 444 13.46 19.21 -13.55
N LEU A 445 13.99 19.23 -14.77
CA LEU A 445 13.32 19.87 -15.90
C LEU A 445 11.97 19.24 -16.23
N ALA A 446 11.91 17.91 -16.20
CA ALA A 446 10.68 17.16 -16.46
C ALA A 446 9.61 17.38 -15.37
N CYS A 447 10.02 17.31 -14.10
CA CYS A 447 9.16 17.55 -12.94
C CYS A 447 8.62 18.99 -12.95
N PHE A 448 9.52 19.98 -13.13
CA PHE A 448 9.17 21.38 -13.16
C PHE A 448 8.22 21.70 -14.33
N GLY A 449 8.54 21.23 -15.54
CA GLY A 449 7.67 21.38 -16.71
C GLY A 449 6.29 20.76 -16.51
N ALA A 450 6.22 19.56 -15.93
CA ALA A 450 4.96 18.89 -15.62
C ALA A 450 4.12 19.71 -14.63
N LEU A 451 4.72 20.16 -13.52
CA LEU A 451 4.03 20.97 -12.52
C LEU A 451 3.57 22.31 -13.08
N MET A 452 4.39 22.98 -13.90
CA MET A 452 4.02 24.25 -14.53
C MET A 452 2.84 24.15 -15.49
N VAL A 453 2.72 23.03 -16.19
CA VAL A 453 1.65 22.81 -17.17
C VAL A 453 0.37 22.29 -16.53
N SER A 454 0.47 21.44 -15.53
CA SER A 454 -0.67 20.67 -15.04
C SER A 454 -1.14 21.03 -13.64
N SER A 455 -0.32 21.72 -12.81
CA SER A 455 -0.67 22.01 -11.42
C SER A 455 -1.23 23.42 -11.24
N PRO A 456 -2.06 23.64 -10.19
CA PRO A 456 -2.50 24.97 -9.79
C PRO A 456 -1.45 25.74 -8.97
N TYR A 457 -0.25 25.17 -8.79
CA TYR A 457 0.77 25.72 -7.91
C TYR A 457 1.45 26.95 -8.50
N PRO A 458 1.80 27.93 -7.66
CA PRO A 458 2.59 29.08 -8.10
C PRO A 458 4.01 28.64 -8.51
N LEU A 459 4.66 29.46 -9.33
CA LEU A 459 6.00 29.19 -9.87
C LEU A 459 7.01 28.77 -8.81
N TRP A 460 7.06 29.51 -7.69
CA TRP A 460 8.02 29.24 -6.62
C TRP A 460 7.84 27.87 -5.97
N LEU A 461 6.58 27.41 -5.81
CA LEU A 461 6.27 26.10 -5.22
C LEU A 461 6.62 24.98 -6.21
N SER A 462 6.25 25.14 -7.49
CA SER A 462 6.64 24.19 -8.54
C SER A 462 8.16 24.04 -8.64
N LEU A 463 8.88 25.15 -8.50
CA LEU A 463 10.34 25.17 -8.47
C LEU A 463 10.87 24.42 -7.22
N LEU A 464 10.36 24.75 -6.03
CA LEU A 464 10.75 24.11 -4.77
C LEU A 464 10.56 22.59 -4.82
N LEU A 465 9.38 22.13 -5.24
CA LEU A 465 9.05 20.72 -5.35
C LEU A 465 9.99 20.01 -6.31
N SER A 466 10.30 20.62 -7.44
CA SER A 466 11.18 20.03 -8.46
C SER A 466 12.65 20.00 -7.99
N VAL A 467 13.14 21.05 -7.31
CA VAL A 467 14.47 21.08 -6.71
C VAL A 467 14.63 20.04 -5.60
N ALA A 468 13.58 19.78 -4.83
CA ALA A 468 13.60 18.76 -3.79
C ALA A 468 13.50 17.33 -4.36
N ALA A 469 12.61 17.12 -5.34
CA ALA A 469 12.33 15.79 -5.89
C ALA A 469 13.46 15.26 -6.79
N ALA A 470 14.14 16.11 -7.56
CA ALA A 470 15.12 15.67 -8.54
C ALA A 470 16.40 15.07 -7.93
N PRO A 471 17.04 15.62 -6.90
CA PRO A 471 18.17 14.98 -6.22
C PRO A 471 17.78 13.68 -5.53
N LEU A 472 16.57 13.62 -4.93
CA LEU A 472 16.05 12.40 -4.34
C LEU A 472 15.86 11.31 -5.40
N ALA A 473 15.27 11.65 -6.54
CA ALA A 473 15.10 10.74 -7.67
C ALA A 473 16.46 10.18 -8.15
N ALA A 474 17.48 11.04 -8.31
CA ALA A 474 18.81 10.66 -8.72
C ALA A 474 19.52 9.78 -7.67
N TYR A 475 19.33 10.05 -6.39
CA TYR A 475 19.90 9.24 -5.31
C TYR A 475 19.22 7.85 -5.24
N ILE A 476 17.90 7.78 -5.30
CA ILE A 476 17.18 6.51 -5.30
C ILE A 476 17.52 5.67 -6.53
N GLU A 477 17.65 6.30 -7.71
CA GLU A 477 18.09 5.62 -8.94
C GLU A 477 19.50 5.03 -8.78
N LEU A 478 20.40 5.75 -8.12
CA LEU A 478 21.77 5.30 -7.87
C LEU A 478 21.86 4.03 -7.03
N ILE A 479 21.00 3.89 -6.03
CA ILE A 479 20.98 2.73 -5.11
C ILE A 479 20.01 1.62 -5.54
N SER A 480 19.18 1.85 -6.56
CA SER A 480 18.23 0.86 -7.06
C SER A 480 18.90 -0.14 -7.99
N HIS A 481 18.62 -1.44 -7.77
CA HIS A 481 19.18 -2.54 -8.55
C HIS A 481 18.05 -3.35 -9.21
N GLY A 482 18.35 -4.02 -10.33
CA GLY A 482 17.47 -5.04 -10.91
C GLY A 482 16.14 -4.53 -11.50
N GLY A 483 16.04 -3.26 -11.91
CA GLY A 483 14.82 -2.68 -12.51
C GLY A 483 13.76 -2.25 -11.50
N HIS A 484 14.09 -2.22 -10.20
CA HIS A 484 13.17 -1.71 -9.16
C HIS A 484 13.08 -0.19 -9.13
N ASP A 485 13.95 0.51 -9.85
CA ASP A 485 13.97 1.96 -10.06
C ASP A 485 12.63 2.49 -10.58
N THR A 486 11.97 1.74 -11.45
CA THR A 486 10.62 2.05 -11.98
C THR A 486 9.61 2.35 -10.88
N PHE A 487 9.63 1.56 -9.79
CA PHE A 487 8.72 1.74 -8.66
C PHE A 487 9.30 2.72 -7.62
N THR A 488 10.57 2.53 -7.24
CA THR A 488 11.15 3.24 -6.09
C THR A 488 11.35 4.72 -6.35
N VAL A 489 11.85 5.10 -7.53
CA VAL A 489 12.16 6.49 -7.87
C VAL A 489 10.89 7.33 -7.99
N ALA A 490 9.93 6.86 -8.77
CA ALA A 490 8.68 7.60 -8.98
C ALA A 490 7.87 7.70 -7.67
N SER A 491 7.81 6.62 -6.87
CA SER A 491 7.11 6.62 -5.58
C SER A 491 7.77 7.53 -4.56
N ALA A 492 9.11 7.57 -4.48
CA ALA A 492 9.82 8.44 -3.55
C ALA A 492 9.65 9.92 -3.92
N ALA A 493 9.73 10.26 -5.22
CA ALA A 493 9.49 11.62 -5.71
C ALA A 493 8.05 12.09 -5.41
N ALA A 494 7.06 11.23 -5.67
CA ALA A 494 5.66 11.52 -5.36
C ALA A 494 5.43 11.68 -3.85
N ALA A 495 5.96 10.79 -3.03
CA ALA A 495 5.83 10.85 -1.57
C ALA A 495 6.41 12.15 -1.00
N LEU A 496 7.60 12.55 -1.46
CA LEU A 496 8.21 13.82 -1.04
C LEU A 496 7.34 15.02 -1.44
N MET A 497 6.85 15.07 -2.68
CA MET A 497 5.98 16.15 -3.14
C MET A 497 4.65 16.19 -2.39
N LEU A 498 4.07 15.02 -2.07
CA LEU A 498 2.86 14.94 -1.25
C LEU A 498 3.12 15.43 0.17
N LEU A 499 4.22 15.05 0.80
CA LEU A 499 4.60 15.51 2.13
C LEU A 499 4.80 17.02 2.18
N LEU A 500 5.52 17.59 1.21
CA LEU A 500 5.75 19.05 1.14
C LEU A 500 4.46 19.84 0.85
N THR A 501 3.45 19.20 0.29
CA THR A 501 2.15 19.83 -0.03
C THR A 501 1.01 19.33 0.86
N ALA A 502 1.31 18.59 1.92
CA ALA A 502 0.28 18.02 2.80
C ALA A 502 -0.53 19.08 3.57
N TRP A 503 0.07 20.25 3.78
CA TRP A 503 -0.53 21.35 4.54
C TRP A 503 -1.15 22.45 3.64
N MET A 504 -1.21 22.21 2.34
CA MET A 504 -1.78 23.08 1.34
C MET A 504 -3.02 22.46 0.67
#